data_6e3f97742b5492d309846b327fbf9772
#
_entry.id   6e3f97742b5492d309846b327fbf9772
#
_cell.length_a   1.000
_cell.length_b   1.000
_cell.length_c   1.000
_cell.angle_alpha   90.00
_cell.angle_beta   90.00
_cell.angle_gamma   90.00
#
_symmetry.space_group_name_H-M   'P 1'
#
loop_
_entity.id
_entity.type
_entity.pdbx_description
1 polymer ?
#
loop_
_entity_poly.entity_id
_entity_poly.type
_entity_poly.pdbx_seq_one_letter_code
_entity_poly.pdbx_strand_id
1 'polypeptide(L)'
;VLHGLDAAVGAATASAGVGDVPWYVCSSAGGGLRLAVIGYEPLVTAQAGRRVGLSAGANVVHVAAGRLGAAEVSALRAARPDVVLLVGGTDGGDADTLTHNATRLARARWRVPVVLAGNADVRDDLHAVLVAAGVPVTAADNVLPRIGVLAPAPARAAIREVFLRHVIGGKRLSRGTRFARLVRAATPDAVLTGVEVLADTLGGDLAVVDVGGATTDVYSVLTPDERDSGPGQEVAGTLWRARTVEGDLGMRWSAPGVVRAAAEERLLDPGEQGPLAEAAAVRAADPGFLAAGDAEQAADRRIATLAATVALRRHARGAATGERAGRDLREVRLLVGSGGVLRHAEAGHAAAVLDAVLTDHAGGWPLPRAARPVVDVDYVLAAAGLLADEHPGAAAAVLRQHLTG
;
A
#
# COMPACT_ATOMS: atom_id res chain seq x y z
N VAL A 1 8.25 -12.02 19.21
CA VAL A 1 8.28 -12.15 17.74
C VAL A 1 9.42 -13.07 17.31
N LEU A 2 10.69 -12.83 17.76
CA LEU A 2 11.84 -13.65 17.32
C LEU A 2 11.67 -15.14 17.62
N HIS A 3 11.19 -15.55 18.80
CA HIS A 3 10.97 -16.96 19.11
C HIS A 3 10.03 -17.67 18.13
N GLY A 4 8.94 -17.00 17.74
CA GLY A 4 8.01 -17.55 16.75
C GLY A 4 8.63 -17.63 15.36
N LEU A 5 9.43 -16.62 14.99
CA LEU A 5 10.17 -16.60 13.73
C LEU A 5 11.22 -17.71 13.68
N ASP A 6 12.03 -17.85 14.73
CA ASP A 6 13.04 -18.92 14.84
C ASP A 6 12.40 -20.33 14.75
N ALA A 7 11.25 -20.53 15.41
CA ALA A 7 10.51 -21.79 15.36
C ALA A 7 9.95 -22.06 13.95
N ALA A 8 9.37 -21.05 13.30
CA ALA A 8 8.81 -21.19 11.94
C ALA A 8 9.91 -21.48 10.91
N VAL A 9 11.05 -20.77 10.99
CA VAL A 9 12.19 -21.03 10.10
C VAL A 9 12.77 -22.40 10.34
N GLY A 10 12.96 -22.81 11.62
CA GLY A 10 13.45 -24.14 11.96
C GLY A 10 12.55 -25.24 11.42
N ALA A 11 11.22 -25.10 11.50
CA ALA A 11 10.28 -26.06 10.94
C ALA A 11 10.36 -26.11 9.40
N ALA A 12 10.42 -24.93 8.74
CA ALA A 12 10.49 -24.85 7.29
C ALA A 12 11.81 -25.44 6.73
N THR A 13 12.95 -25.11 7.33
CA THR A 13 14.25 -25.63 6.90
C THR A 13 14.37 -27.15 7.14
N ALA A 14 13.85 -27.66 8.26
CA ALA A 14 13.80 -29.09 8.52
C ALA A 14 12.89 -29.82 7.48
N SER A 15 11.72 -29.26 7.17
CA SER A 15 10.82 -29.83 6.16
C SER A 15 11.41 -29.82 4.75
N ALA A 16 12.17 -28.78 4.42
CA ALA A 16 12.82 -28.65 3.09
C ALA A 16 14.16 -29.43 3.01
N GLY A 17 14.69 -29.95 4.11
CA GLY A 17 15.98 -30.62 4.15
C GLY A 17 17.16 -29.69 3.83
N VAL A 18 17.03 -28.39 4.06
CA VAL A 18 18.08 -27.40 3.80
C VAL A 18 18.76 -26.96 5.12
N GLY A 19 20.03 -26.57 5.01
CA GLY A 19 20.81 -26.09 6.15
C GLY A 19 20.54 -24.61 6.46
N ASP A 20 21.59 -23.91 6.91
CA ASP A 20 21.52 -22.47 7.18
C ASP A 20 21.37 -21.69 5.88
N VAL A 21 20.30 -20.93 5.79
CA VAL A 21 19.93 -20.15 4.59
C VAL A 21 19.67 -18.69 4.97
N PRO A 22 19.88 -17.73 4.07
CA PRO A 22 19.53 -16.32 4.31
C PRO A 22 18.03 -16.14 4.57
N TRP A 23 17.70 -15.27 5.52
CA TRP A 23 16.32 -14.96 5.86
C TRP A 23 15.90 -13.61 5.31
N TYR A 24 14.80 -13.60 4.62
CA TYR A 24 14.15 -12.40 4.11
C TYR A 24 12.85 -12.20 4.89
N VAL A 25 12.75 -11.12 5.65
CA VAL A 25 11.63 -10.88 6.57
C VAL A 25 10.97 -9.55 6.20
N CYS A 26 9.65 -9.53 6.10
CA CYS A 26 8.86 -8.30 6.11
C CYS A 26 8.07 -8.17 7.42
N SER A 27 7.61 -6.96 7.71
CA SER A 27 6.85 -6.69 8.94
C SER A 27 5.66 -5.78 8.65
N SER A 28 4.48 -6.19 9.13
CA SER A 28 3.26 -5.36 9.15
C SER A 28 3.10 -4.56 10.45
N ALA A 29 4.11 -4.60 11.32
CA ALA A 29 4.06 -3.93 12.60
C ALA A 29 3.95 -2.42 12.44
N GLY A 30 2.80 -1.90 12.76
CA GLY A 30 2.54 -0.49 12.81
C GLY A 30 1.35 0.04 12.04
N GLY A 31 0.52 -0.82 11.48
CA GLY A 31 -0.71 -0.37 10.79
C GLY A 31 -0.44 0.39 9.48
N GLY A 32 0.69 0.10 8.81
CA GLY A 32 1.14 0.81 7.62
C GLY A 32 1.92 2.08 7.93
N LEU A 33 2.77 2.51 6.99
CA LEU A 33 3.52 3.75 7.07
C LEU A 33 2.59 4.94 6.82
N ARG A 34 2.49 5.85 7.78
CA ARG A 34 1.73 7.10 7.64
C ARG A 34 2.63 8.17 7.01
N LEU A 35 2.38 8.50 5.77
CA LEU A 35 3.18 9.46 5.01
C LEU A 35 2.43 10.79 4.86
N ALA A 36 3.09 11.91 5.15
CA ALA A 36 2.65 13.21 4.68
C ALA A 36 3.50 13.65 3.49
N VAL A 37 2.87 14.30 2.53
CA VAL A 37 3.53 14.86 1.34
C VAL A 37 3.47 16.37 1.39
N ILE A 38 4.57 17.03 1.12
CA ILE A 38 4.66 18.48 0.97
C ILE A 38 5.25 18.77 -0.40
N GLY A 39 4.48 19.45 -1.26
CA GLY A 39 4.88 19.77 -2.63
C GLY A 39 4.77 21.25 -2.95
N TYR A 40 5.23 21.64 -4.14
CA TYR A 40 5.21 23.03 -4.61
C TYR A 40 3.79 23.46 -4.99
N GLU A 41 3.14 22.66 -5.81
CA GLU A 41 1.80 22.95 -6.34
C GLU A 41 0.92 21.69 -6.34
N PRO A 42 -0.42 21.85 -6.23
CA PRO A 42 -1.31 20.71 -6.04
C PRO A 42 -1.28 19.70 -7.18
N LEU A 43 -1.27 20.17 -8.42
CA LEU A 43 -1.48 19.34 -9.61
C LEU A 43 -0.20 18.69 -10.16
N VAL A 44 0.98 19.13 -9.73
CA VAL A 44 2.27 18.66 -10.27
C VAL A 44 3.06 17.97 -9.18
N THR A 45 3.84 18.72 -8.40
CA THR A 45 4.81 18.11 -7.47
C THR A 45 4.16 17.45 -6.27
N ALA A 46 3.10 18.04 -5.70
CA ALA A 46 2.37 17.42 -4.59
C ALA A 46 1.67 16.13 -5.04
N GLN A 47 1.10 16.11 -6.24
CA GLN A 47 0.50 14.91 -6.81
C GLN A 47 1.55 13.85 -7.18
N ALA A 48 2.70 14.25 -7.74
CA ALA A 48 3.81 13.34 -8.00
C ALA A 48 4.30 12.70 -6.69
N GLY A 49 4.54 13.49 -5.64
CA GLY A 49 4.93 12.99 -4.33
C GLY A 49 3.87 12.06 -3.71
N ARG A 50 2.59 12.38 -3.84
CA ARG A 50 1.50 11.51 -3.41
C ARG A 50 1.51 10.17 -4.15
N ARG A 51 1.70 10.18 -5.47
CA ARG A 51 1.82 8.95 -6.27
C ARG A 51 3.00 8.11 -5.83
N VAL A 52 4.15 8.74 -5.59
CA VAL A 52 5.35 8.06 -5.07
C VAL A 52 5.08 7.44 -3.70
N GLY A 53 4.44 8.17 -2.79
CA GLY A 53 4.06 7.67 -1.47
C GLY A 53 3.14 6.44 -1.54
N LEU A 54 2.11 6.49 -2.37
CA LEU A 54 1.22 5.35 -2.61
C LEU A 54 1.95 4.16 -3.23
N SER A 55 2.87 4.40 -4.17
CA SER A 55 3.70 3.35 -4.76
C SER A 55 4.75 2.77 -3.81
N ALA A 56 5.08 3.48 -2.73
CA ALA A 56 5.91 2.96 -1.64
C ALA A 56 5.09 2.17 -0.59
N GLY A 57 3.83 1.86 -0.88
CA GLY A 57 2.95 1.15 0.06
C GLY A 57 2.54 1.98 1.29
N ALA A 58 2.75 3.30 1.26
CA ALA A 58 2.41 4.17 2.37
C ALA A 58 0.94 4.60 2.36
N ASN A 59 0.36 4.75 3.55
CA ASN A 59 -0.91 5.45 3.74
C ASN A 59 -0.65 6.96 3.74
N VAL A 60 -1.04 7.66 2.68
CA VAL A 60 -0.88 9.11 2.58
C VAL A 60 -1.95 9.79 3.43
N VAL A 61 -1.55 10.29 4.60
CA VAL A 61 -2.44 10.87 5.61
C VAL A 61 -2.62 12.38 5.49
N HIS A 62 -1.75 13.06 4.76
CA HIS A 62 -1.81 14.50 4.53
C HIS A 62 -1.06 14.89 3.26
N VAL A 63 -1.61 15.83 2.52
CA VAL A 63 -0.94 16.47 1.37
C VAL A 63 -1.01 17.97 1.56
N ALA A 64 0.14 18.62 1.58
CA ALA A 64 0.25 20.08 1.58
C ALA A 64 0.87 20.53 0.25
N ALA A 65 0.35 21.60 -0.32
CA ALA A 65 0.84 22.19 -1.55
C ALA A 65 1.11 23.68 -1.36
N GLY A 66 2.19 24.17 -1.92
CA GLY A 66 2.63 25.56 -1.77
C GLY A 66 3.49 25.78 -0.51
N ARG A 67 3.61 27.04 -0.12
CA ARG A 67 4.43 27.46 1.02
C ARG A 67 3.76 27.14 2.35
N LEU A 68 4.47 26.44 3.23
CA LEU A 68 4.00 26.12 4.57
C LEU A 68 3.93 27.37 5.46
N GLY A 69 2.73 27.71 5.91
CA GLY A 69 2.49 28.68 6.97
C GLY A 69 2.35 28.00 8.34
N ALA A 70 1.83 28.72 9.34
CA ALA A 70 1.61 28.19 10.67
C ALA A 70 0.45 27.18 10.71
N ALA A 71 -0.61 27.45 9.95
CA ALA A 71 -1.80 26.59 9.86
C ALA A 71 -1.45 25.24 9.23
N GLU A 72 -0.69 25.24 8.11
CA GLU A 72 -0.26 24.03 7.40
C GLU A 72 0.64 23.17 8.29
N VAL A 73 1.59 23.77 9.02
CA VAL A 73 2.44 23.04 9.98
C VAL A 73 1.59 22.44 11.12
N SER A 74 0.55 23.14 11.57
CA SER A 74 -0.37 22.61 12.59
C SER A 74 -1.17 21.42 12.05
N ALA A 75 -1.73 21.54 10.84
CA ALA A 75 -2.45 20.46 10.17
C ALA A 75 -1.55 19.23 9.93
N LEU A 76 -0.31 19.46 9.50
CA LEU A 76 0.69 18.41 9.34
C LEU A 76 0.97 17.66 10.65
N ARG A 77 1.07 18.39 11.79
CA ARG A 77 1.21 17.77 13.12
C ARG A 77 -0.03 17.00 13.55
N ALA A 78 -1.21 17.53 13.28
CA ALA A 78 -2.48 16.88 13.59
C ALA A 78 -2.66 15.57 12.81
N ALA A 79 -2.15 15.50 11.60
CA ALA A 79 -2.14 14.29 10.77
C ALA A 79 -1.23 13.17 11.32
N ARG A 80 -0.34 13.47 12.27
CA ARG A 80 0.58 12.52 12.92
C ARG A 80 1.27 11.56 11.93
N PRO A 81 2.02 12.07 10.93
CA PRO A 81 2.76 11.22 10.01
C PRO A 81 3.94 10.53 10.71
N ASP A 82 4.33 9.35 10.21
CA ASP A 82 5.57 8.68 10.61
C ASP A 82 6.76 9.19 9.80
N VAL A 83 6.51 9.66 8.56
CA VAL A 83 7.50 10.20 7.61
C VAL A 83 6.88 11.35 6.83
N VAL A 84 7.67 12.34 6.50
CA VAL A 84 7.31 13.43 5.57
C VAL A 84 8.11 13.26 4.27
N LEU A 85 7.45 13.24 3.13
CA LEU A 85 8.07 13.36 1.82
C LEU A 85 8.00 14.82 1.39
N LEU A 86 9.16 15.48 1.31
CA LEU A 86 9.31 16.87 0.89
C LEU A 86 9.80 16.91 -0.56
N VAL A 87 8.95 17.37 -1.45
CA VAL A 87 9.20 17.47 -2.89
C VAL A 87 8.94 18.89 -3.39
N GLY A 88 9.43 19.21 -4.57
CA GLY A 88 9.13 20.50 -5.22
C GLY A 88 10.22 20.92 -6.20
N GLY A 89 9.76 21.56 -7.29
CA GLY A 89 10.60 21.96 -8.41
C GLY A 89 11.10 20.79 -9.25
N THR A 90 11.29 21.04 -10.54
CA THR A 90 12.11 20.17 -11.41
C THR A 90 13.59 20.52 -11.23
N ASP A 91 14.49 19.65 -11.66
CA ASP A 91 15.92 19.95 -11.63
C ASP A 91 16.20 21.12 -12.59
N GLY A 92 16.97 22.11 -12.12
CA GLY A 92 17.18 23.37 -12.83
C GLY A 92 15.98 24.34 -12.83
N GLY A 93 14.87 23.99 -12.16
CA GLY A 93 13.66 24.80 -12.07
C GLY A 93 13.50 25.54 -10.75
N ASP A 94 12.24 25.87 -10.37
CA ASP A 94 11.96 26.62 -9.14
C ASP A 94 12.45 25.89 -7.89
N ALA A 95 13.19 26.59 -7.06
CA ALA A 95 13.70 26.09 -5.79
C ALA A 95 13.11 26.84 -4.58
N ASP A 96 12.42 27.96 -4.79
CA ASP A 96 12.02 28.88 -3.72
C ASP A 96 11.04 28.25 -2.73
N THR A 97 10.04 27.55 -3.24
CA THR A 97 9.04 26.92 -2.37
C THR A 97 9.61 25.75 -1.60
N LEU A 98 10.45 24.92 -2.24
CA LEU A 98 11.16 23.82 -1.58
C LEU A 98 12.05 24.34 -0.45
N THR A 99 12.84 25.39 -0.74
CA THR A 99 13.71 26.08 0.23
C THR A 99 12.92 26.68 1.40
N HIS A 100 11.79 27.35 1.09
CA HIS A 100 10.91 27.88 2.11
C HIS A 100 10.39 26.76 3.03
N ASN A 101 9.91 25.67 2.46
CA ASN A 101 9.30 24.57 3.21
C ASN A 101 10.33 23.84 4.08
N ALA A 102 11.51 23.56 3.57
CA ALA A 102 12.61 22.98 4.34
C ALA A 102 13.01 23.89 5.50
N THR A 103 13.20 25.19 5.25
CA THR A 103 13.49 26.18 6.29
C THR A 103 12.37 26.28 7.33
N ARG A 104 11.11 26.18 6.92
CA ARG A 104 9.96 26.20 7.80
C ARG A 104 9.91 25.00 8.72
N LEU A 105 10.19 23.79 8.22
CA LEU A 105 10.32 22.56 9.02
C LEU A 105 11.49 22.68 10.01
N ALA A 106 12.65 23.19 9.57
CA ALA A 106 13.80 23.43 10.43
C ALA A 106 13.45 24.35 11.60
N ARG A 107 12.85 25.53 11.31
CA ARG A 107 12.41 26.49 12.34
C ARG A 107 11.33 25.94 13.27
N ALA A 108 10.45 25.07 12.78
CA ALA A 108 9.44 24.39 13.58
C ALA A 108 10.01 23.28 14.47
N ARG A 109 11.33 23.02 14.40
CA ARG A 109 12.01 21.91 15.09
C ARG A 109 11.30 20.59 14.86
N TRP A 110 11.03 20.31 13.58
CA TRP A 110 10.30 19.11 13.18
C TRP A 110 11.06 17.85 13.64
N ARG A 111 10.35 16.87 14.18
CA ARG A 111 10.96 15.67 14.78
C ARG A 111 10.69 14.39 13.99
N VAL A 112 9.71 14.43 13.09
CA VAL A 112 9.40 13.29 12.24
C VAL A 112 10.44 13.27 11.10
N PRO A 113 10.93 12.08 10.70
CA PRO A 113 11.86 11.95 9.58
C PRO A 113 11.33 12.60 8.30
N VAL A 114 12.21 13.22 7.54
CA VAL A 114 11.93 13.85 6.25
C VAL A 114 12.72 13.12 5.17
N VAL A 115 12.03 12.68 4.11
CA VAL A 115 12.66 12.29 2.84
C VAL A 115 12.63 13.52 1.94
N LEU A 116 13.79 14.06 1.60
CA LEU A 116 13.96 15.21 0.73
C LEU A 116 14.22 14.71 -0.69
N ALA A 117 13.23 14.86 -1.59
CA ALA A 117 13.27 14.32 -2.95
C ALA A 117 12.71 15.33 -3.98
N GLY A 118 13.19 16.56 -3.91
CA GLY A 118 12.88 17.67 -4.81
C GLY A 118 14.07 18.10 -5.65
N ASN A 119 14.01 19.33 -6.16
CA ASN A 119 15.02 19.93 -7.03
C ASN A 119 16.45 19.64 -6.57
N ALA A 120 17.24 19.00 -7.44
CA ALA A 120 18.60 18.55 -7.14
C ALA A 120 19.57 19.70 -6.85
N ASP A 121 19.36 20.89 -7.44
CA ASP A 121 20.28 22.03 -7.34
C ASP A 121 20.41 22.57 -5.91
N VAL A 122 19.33 22.43 -5.10
CA VAL A 122 19.29 22.93 -3.72
C VAL A 122 19.25 21.81 -2.68
N ARG A 123 19.25 20.55 -3.11
CA ARG A 123 19.07 19.39 -2.23
C ARG A 123 20.11 19.32 -1.12
N ASP A 124 21.38 19.49 -1.43
CA ASP A 124 22.48 19.33 -0.47
C ASP A 124 22.48 20.47 0.55
N ASP A 125 22.20 21.69 0.13
CA ASP A 125 22.05 22.86 1.02
C ASP A 125 20.87 22.69 1.97
N LEU A 126 19.72 22.22 1.47
CA LEU A 126 18.53 22.00 2.28
C LEU A 126 18.69 20.81 3.22
N HIS A 127 19.40 19.77 2.80
CA HIS A 127 19.80 18.68 3.68
C HIS A 127 20.61 19.21 4.86
N ALA A 128 21.64 20.04 4.60
CA ALA A 128 22.46 20.64 5.64
C ALA A 128 21.64 21.52 6.61
N VAL A 129 20.71 22.33 6.08
CA VAL A 129 19.79 23.17 6.89
C VAL A 129 18.93 22.32 7.83
N LEU A 130 18.35 21.23 7.34
CA LEU A 130 17.52 20.34 8.13
C LEU A 130 18.32 19.60 9.22
N VAL A 131 19.50 19.08 8.86
CA VAL A 131 20.43 18.42 9.80
C VAL A 131 20.85 19.37 10.91
N ALA A 132 21.26 20.61 10.57
CA ALA A 132 21.66 21.62 11.55
C ALA A 132 20.53 21.98 12.53
N ALA A 133 19.27 21.87 12.12
CA ALA A 133 18.11 22.06 12.97
C ALA A 133 17.72 20.80 13.77
N GLY A 134 18.45 19.68 13.62
CA GLY A 134 18.18 18.42 14.30
C GLY A 134 16.96 17.68 13.74
N VAL A 135 16.57 17.95 12.48
CA VAL A 135 15.53 17.22 11.76
C VAL A 135 16.15 15.96 11.16
N PRO A 136 15.64 14.75 11.46
CA PRO A 136 16.09 13.54 10.77
C PRO A 136 15.75 13.65 9.29
N VAL A 137 16.74 13.62 8.41
CA VAL A 137 16.54 13.78 6.96
C VAL A 137 17.34 12.75 6.18
N THR A 138 16.71 12.22 5.13
CA THR A 138 17.32 11.35 4.12
C THR A 138 17.09 12.01 2.76
N ALA A 139 18.18 12.30 2.03
CA ALA A 139 18.09 12.84 0.68
C ALA A 139 17.88 11.70 -0.34
N ALA A 140 17.07 11.98 -1.36
CA ALA A 140 16.87 11.12 -2.52
C ALA A 140 16.83 11.97 -3.79
N ASP A 141 16.97 11.32 -4.95
CA ASP A 141 16.81 12.01 -6.22
C ASP A 141 15.37 12.50 -6.40
N ASN A 142 15.23 13.54 -7.20
CA ASN A 142 13.98 14.23 -7.41
C ASN A 142 12.89 13.28 -7.95
N VAL A 143 11.72 13.29 -7.34
CA VAL A 143 10.57 12.48 -7.81
C VAL A 143 10.05 12.96 -9.16
N LEU A 144 10.26 14.23 -9.50
CA LEU A 144 9.88 14.85 -10.77
C LEU A 144 11.06 15.62 -11.36
N PRO A 145 12.11 14.95 -11.85
CA PRO A 145 13.30 15.62 -12.36
C PRO A 145 13.01 16.52 -13.54
N ARG A 146 12.00 16.21 -14.32
CA ARG A 146 11.47 17.02 -15.44
C ARG A 146 9.95 16.89 -15.50
N ILE A 147 9.29 17.89 -16.05
CA ILE A 147 7.83 17.84 -16.30
C ILE A 147 7.51 16.60 -17.14
N GLY A 148 6.50 15.85 -16.72
CA GLY A 148 6.08 14.60 -17.36
C GLY A 148 6.92 13.36 -17.03
N VAL A 149 8.06 13.52 -16.31
CA VAL A 149 8.95 12.40 -15.96
C VAL A 149 8.87 12.11 -14.47
N LEU A 150 8.13 11.08 -14.09
CA LEU A 150 8.06 10.60 -12.70
C LEU A 150 9.16 9.57 -12.43
N ALA A 151 10.03 9.84 -11.44
CA ALA A 151 11.12 8.98 -11.00
C ALA A 151 10.90 8.50 -9.55
N PRO A 152 10.04 7.49 -9.32
CA PRO A 152 9.63 7.08 -7.97
C PRO A 152 10.69 6.26 -7.21
N ALA A 153 11.57 5.54 -7.91
CA ALA A 153 12.43 4.52 -7.30
C ALA A 153 13.37 5.05 -6.20
N PRO A 154 14.11 6.16 -6.36
CA PRO A 154 14.99 6.67 -5.32
C PRO A 154 14.22 7.09 -4.06
N ALA A 155 13.11 7.80 -4.22
CA ALA A 155 12.29 8.23 -3.09
C ALA A 155 11.61 7.05 -2.38
N ARG A 156 11.15 6.02 -3.11
CA ARG A 156 10.65 4.76 -2.52
C ARG A 156 11.71 4.07 -1.67
N ALA A 157 12.94 3.97 -2.17
CA ALA A 157 14.04 3.37 -1.42
C ALA A 157 14.33 4.16 -0.13
N ALA A 158 14.38 5.49 -0.20
CA ALA A 158 14.56 6.35 0.97
C ALA A 158 13.40 6.25 1.98
N ILE A 159 12.15 6.22 1.53
CA ILE A 159 10.99 6.01 2.38
C ILE A 159 11.07 4.66 3.09
N ARG A 160 11.44 3.59 2.38
CA ARG A 160 11.65 2.25 2.95
C ARG A 160 12.75 2.26 4.02
N GLU A 161 13.88 2.88 3.73
CA GLU A 161 15.00 2.98 4.68
C GLU A 161 14.60 3.71 5.96
N VAL A 162 13.90 4.84 5.83
CA VAL A 162 13.40 5.63 6.97
C VAL A 162 12.39 4.80 7.77
N PHE A 163 11.48 4.08 7.13
CA PHE A 163 10.53 3.19 7.78
C PHE A 163 11.24 2.11 8.62
N LEU A 164 12.22 1.43 8.05
CA LEU A 164 12.97 0.39 8.75
C LEU A 164 13.73 0.96 9.96
N ARG A 165 14.38 2.11 9.80
CA ARG A 165 15.21 2.72 10.83
C ARG A 165 14.38 3.33 11.97
N HIS A 166 13.33 4.09 11.64
CA HIS A 166 12.61 4.92 12.61
C HIS A 166 11.30 4.32 13.09
N VAL A 167 10.58 3.59 12.24
CA VAL A 167 9.29 3.00 12.59
C VAL A 167 9.49 1.59 13.18
N ILE A 168 10.15 0.71 12.46
CA ILE A 168 10.39 -0.66 12.95
C ILE A 168 11.38 -0.67 14.11
N GLY A 169 12.49 0.05 13.99
CA GLY A 169 13.49 0.18 15.06
C GLY A 169 12.94 0.83 16.33
N GLY A 170 12.01 1.79 16.19
CA GLY A 170 11.38 2.51 17.30
C GLY A 170 10.32 1.72 18.06
N LYS A 171 9.65 0.74 17.45
CA LYS A 171 8.52 0.00 18.07
C LYS A 171 8.91 -1.11 19.04
N ARG A 172 10.20 -1.42 19.21
CA ARG A 172 10.72 -2.44 20.14
C ARG A 172 9.95 -3.78 20.11
N LEU A 173 9.60 -4.24 18.89
CA LEU A 173 8.82 -5.45 18.64
C LEU A 173 9.50 -6.73 19.16
N SER A 174 10.80 -6.65 19.39
CA SER A 174 11.58 -7.71 20.04
C SER A 174 12.72 -7.10 20.84
N ARG A 175 13.21 -7.81 21.86
CA ARG A 175 14.38 -7.37 22.64
C ARG A 175 15.63 -7.38 21.75
N GLY A 176 16.41 -6.30 21.79
CA GLY A 176 17.64 -6.14 21.02
C GLY A 176 17.39 -5.72 19.56
N THR A 177 18.46 -5.67 18.76
CA THR A 177 18.47 -5.15 17.38
C THR A 177 18.31 -6.24 16.31
N ARG A 178 18.31 -7.53 16.66
CA ARG A 178 18.27 -8.66 15.70
C ARG A 178 17.05 -8.59 14.80
N PHE A 179 15.85 -8.38 15.36
CA PHE A 179 14.61 -8.30 14.57
C PHE A 179 14.66 -7.16 13.55
N ALA A 180 15.05 -5.95 14.00
CA ALA A 180 15.15 -4.80 13.12
C ALA A 180 16.16 -5.00 11.97
N ARG A 181 17.23 -5.77 12.19
CA ARG A 181 18.22 -6.10 11.14
C ARG A 181 17.74 -7.17 10.16
N LEU A 182 16.84 -8.05 10.58
CA LEU A 182 16.26 -9.07 9.71
C LEU A 182 15.18 -8.52 8.78
N VAL A 183 14.44 -7.47 9.21
CA VAL A 183 13.37 -6.91 8.42
C VAL A 183 13.92 -6.14 7.22
N ARG A 184 13.56 -6.58 6.02
CA ARG A 184 13.98 -5.99 4.72
C ARG A 184 12.97 -4.97 4.20
N ALA A 185 11.68 -5.15 4.51
CA ALA A 185 10.60 -4.31 3.99
C ALA A 185 9.40 -4.27 4.94
N ALA A 186 8.52 -3.27 4.75
CA ALA A 186 7.15 -3.38 5.23
C ALA A 186 6.40 -4.44 4.41
N THR A 187 5.51 -5.21 5.03
CA THR A 187 4.74 -6.24 4.31
C THR A 187 4.02 -5.71 3.08
N PRO A 188 3.31 -4.56 3.15
CA PRO A 188 2.65 -4.01 1.98
C PRO A 188 3.60 -3.61 0.84
N ASP A 189 4.81 -3.17 1.17
CA ASP A 189 5.83 -2.82 0.17
C ASP A 189 6.39 -4.08 -0.50
N ALA A 190 6.65 -5.14 0.28
CA ALA A 190 7.02 -6.44 -0.27
C ALA A 190 5.93 -7.01 -1.19
N VAL A 191 4.66 -6.95 -0.78
CA VAL A 191 3.54 -7.40 -1.62
C VAL A 191 3.49 -6.58 -2.91
N LEU A 192 3.56 -5.23 -2.85
CA LEU A 192 3.52 -4.39 -4.04
C LEU A 192 4.69 -4.72 -5.00
N THR A 193 5.89 -4.92 -4.48
CA THR A 193 7.04 -5.35 -5.30
C THR A 193 6.79 -6.71 -5.96
N GLY A 194 6.19 -7.66 -5.22
CA GLY A 194 5.80 -8.95 -5.80
C GLY A 194 4.75 -8.83 -6.91
N VAL A 195 3.78 -7.93 -6.72
CA VAL A 195 2.77 -7.59 -7.74
C VAL A 195 3.42 -7.00 -9.00
N GLU A 196 4.42 -6.12 -8.82
CA GLU A 196 5.22 -5.57 -9.93
C GLU A 196 5.96 -6.66 -10.71
N VAL A 197 6.66 -7.57 -9.99
CA VAL A 197 7.36 -8.70 -10.62
C VAL A 197 6.39 -9.63 -11.36
N LEU A 198 5.20 -9.85 -10.79
CA LEU A 198 4.16 -10.67 -11.43
C LEU A 198 3.66 -10.01 -12.72
N ALA A 199 3.41 -8.71 -12.71
CA ALA A 199 2.99 -7.96 -13.89
C ALA A 199 4.05 -7.98 -15.00
N ASP A 200 5.31 -7.74 -14.63
CA ASP A 200 6.43 -7.80 -15.58
C ASP A 200 6.60 -9.23 -16.17
N THR A 201 6.31 -10.26 -15.35
CA THR A 201 6.39 -11.67 -15.77
C THR A 201 5.27 -12.08 -16.72
N LEU A 202 4.07 -11.53 -16.53
CA LEU A 202 2.88 -11.85 -17.33
C LEU A 202 2.71 -10.95 -18.56
N GLY A 203 3.33 -9.77 -18.54
CA GLY A 203 3.19 -8.77 -19.59
C GLY A 203 1.77 -8.21 -19.71
N GLY A 204 1.11 -7.91 -18.59
CA GLY A 204 -0.26 -7.40 -18.62
C GLY A 204 -0.77 -6.84 -17.30
N ASP A 205 -1.93 -6.23 -17.39
CA ASP A 205 -2.60 -5.57 -16.27
C ASP A 205 -3.12 -6.59 -15.26
N LEU A 206 -2.88 -6.31 -13.99
CA LEU A 206 -3.36 -7.14 -12.89
C LEU A 206 -3.79 -6.32 -11.67
N ALA A 207 -4.66 -6.92 -10.88
CA ALA A 207 -5.05 -6.41 -9.58
C ALA A 207 -4.95 -7.51 -8.50
N VAL A 208 -4.66 -7.09 -7.29
CA VAL A 208 -4.66 -7.95 -6.10
C VAL A 208 -5.58 -7.34 -5.07
N VAL A 209 -6.42 -8.16 -4.45
CA VAL A 209 -7.22 -7.78 -3.29
C VAL A 209 -6.81 -8.65 -2.11
N ASP A 210 -6.28 -8.03 -1.07
CA ASP A 210 -5.84 -8.69 0.17
C ASP A 210 -6.81 -8.38 1.30
N VAL A 211 -7.65 -9.36 1.64
CA VAL A 211 -8.70 -9.22 2.66
C VAL A 211 -8.14 -9.65 4.01
N GLY A 212 -7.66 -8.67 4.77
CA GLY A 212 -7.08 -8.89 6.09
C GLY A 212 -8.08 -8.82 7.26
N GLY A 213 -7.59 -9.03 8.48
CA GLY A 213 -8.42 -8.96 9.68
C GLY A 213 -8.84 -7.54 10.07
N ALA A 214 -8.00 -6.55 9.81
CA ALA A 214 -8.21 -5.15 10.16
C ALA A 214 -8.46 -4.26 8.94
N THR A 215 -7.85 -4.56 7.80
CA THR A 215 -7.88 -3.75 6.57
C THR A 215 -8.08 -4.65 5.36
N THR A 216 -8.55 -4.06 4.27
CA THR A 216 -8.47 -4.65 2.94
C THR A 216 -7.61 -3.77 2.07
N ASP A 217 -6.59 -4.37 1.46
CA ASP A 217 -5.64 -3.70 0.60
C ASP A 217 -5.92 -4.06 -0.87
N VAL A 218 -5.86 -3.08 -1.75
CA VAL A 218 -5.93 -3.31 -3.19
C VAL A 218 -4.67 -2.80 -3.85
N TYR A 219 -4.05 -3.66 -4.64
CA TYR A 219 -2.89 -3.32 -5.47
C TYR A 219 -3.27 -3.44 -6.92
N SER A 220 -2.73 -2.57 -7.77
CA SER A 220 -2.88 -2.68 -9.21
C SER A 220 -1.60 -2.29 -9.93
N VAL A 221 -1.33 -3.00 -11.03
CA VAL A 221 -0.38 -2.62 -12.06
C VAL A 221 -1.15 -2.55 -13.36
N LEU A 222 -1.19 -1.35 -13.95
CA LEU A 222 -1.98 -1.07 -15.15
C LEU A 222 -1.06 -0.49 -16.21
N THR A 223 -1.24 -0.91 -17.45
CA THR A 223 -0.57 -0.29 -18.60
C THR A 223 -1.18 1.09 -18.84
N PRO A 224 -0.38 2.16 -18.97
CA PRO A 224 -0.91 3.48 -19.26
C PRO A 224 -1.69 3.48 -20.59
N ASP A 225 -2.97 3.88 -20.56
CA ASP A 225 -3.72 4.12 -21.78
C ASP A 225 -3.48 5.58 -22.22
N GLU A 226 -3.22 5.80 -23.50
CA GLU A 226 -3.10 7.14 -24.09
C GLU A 226 -4.36 8.00 -23.85
N ARG A 227 -5.51 7.35 -23.64
CA ARG A 227 -6.80 8.01 -23.35
C ARG A 227 -6.90 8.56 -21.94
N ASP A 228 -6.06 8.10 -21.03
CA ASP A 228 -6.02 8.56 -19.63
C ASP A 228 -5.15 9.81 -19.44
N SER A 229 -4.57 10.34 -20.52
CA SER A 229 -3.71 11.52 -20.54
C SER A 229 -4.52 12.81 -20.33
N GLY A 230 -4.87 13.12 -19.10
CA GLY A 230 -5.38 14.45 -18.74
C GLY A 230 -4.23 15.43 -18.44
N PRO A 231 -4.45 16.75 -18.51
CA PRO A 231 -3.41 17.77 -18.34
C PRO A 231 -2.58 17.63 -17.05
N GLY A 232 -3.17 17.14 -15.96
CA GLY A 232 -2.47 16.90 -14.70
C GLY A 232 -1.63 15.62 -14.70
N GLN A 233 -1.93 14.64 -15.55
CA GLN A 233 -1.16 13.40 -15.70
C GLN A 233 0.04 13.59 -16.62
N GLU A 234 -0.12 14.35 -17.69
CA GLU A 234 0.99 14.71 -18.58
C GLU A 234 2.09 15.46 -17.84
N VAL A 235 1.69 16.33 -16.89
CA VAL A 235 2.64 17.17 -16.16
C VAL A 235 3.29 16.43 -14.98
N ALA A 236 2.55 15.60 -14.25
CA ALA A 236 3.05 14.88 -13.07
C ALA A 236 3.61 13.49 -13.37
N GLY A 237 3.62 13.08 -14.64
CA GLY A 237 4.00 11.73 -15.07
C GLY A 237 2.92 10.68 -14.78
N THR A 238 3.02 9.54 -15.43
CA THR A 238 2.08 8.43 -15.26
C THR A 238 2.65 7.40 -14.30
N LEU A 239 1.92 7.08 -13.24
CA LEU A 239 2.21 5.97 -12.35
C LEU A 239 1.11 4.92 -12.49
N TRP A 240 1.45 3.81 -13.07
CA TRP A 240 0.57 2.68 -13.35
C TRP A 240 0.59 1.58 -12.27
N ARG A 241 1.35 1.82 -11.19
CA ARG A 241 1.45 0.98 -10.00
C ARG A 241 0.80 1.70 -8.83
N ALA A 242 -0.13 1.05 -8.15
CA ALA A 242 -0.87 1.69 -7.09
C ALA A 242 -1.29 0.73 -5.98
N ARG A 243 -1.44 1.27 -4.78
CA ARG A 243 -2.05 0.62 -3.64
C ARG A 243 -3.06 1.56 -2.99
N THR A 244 -4.20 1.01 -2.55
CA THR A 244 -5.10 1.64 -1.58
C THR A 244 -5.26 0.75 -0.37
N VAL A 245 -5.48 1.36 0.78
CA VAL A 245 -5.70 0.68 2.06
C VAL A 245 -7.04 1.14 2.61
N GLU A 246 -7.95 0.21 2.75
CA GLU A 246 -9.26 0.46 3.34
C GLU A 246 -9.23 0.04 4.81
N GLY A 247 -9.00 1.02 5.69
CA GLY A 247 -8.83 0.79 7.12
C GLY A 247 -10.11 0.44 7.87
N ASP A 248 -11.26 0.65 7.24
CA ASP A 248 -12.58 0.33 7.75
C ASP A 248 -13.14 -0.98 7.18
N LEU A 249 -12.40 -1.67 6.31
CA LEU A 249 -12.81 -2.91 5.67
C LEU A 249 -11.89 -4.06 6.10
N GLY A 250 -12.34 -4.89 7.03
CA GLY A 250 -11.57 -6.05 7.50
C GLY A 250 -12.44 -7.11 8.13
N MET A 251 -11.94 -8.34 8.16
CA MET A 251 -12.69 -9.53 8.58
C MET A 251 -12.91 -9.64 10.09
N ARG A 252 -12.19 -8.83 10.90
CA ARG A 252 -12.22 -8.88 12.38
C ARG A 252 -12.45 -7.48 12.92
N TRP A 253 -11.41 -6.75 13.31
CA TRP A 253 -11.54 -5.44 13.95
C TRP A 253 -12.43 -4.45 13.19
N SER A 254 -12.43 -4.50 11.87
CA SER A 254 -13.21 -3.59 11.01
C SER A 254 -14.42 -4.27 10.35
N ALA A 255 -14.84 -5.46 10.79
CA ALA A 255 -15.97 -6.18 10.21
C ALA A 255 -17.30 -5.37 10.24
N PRO A 256 -17.63 -4.64 11.31
CA PRO A 256 -18.80 -3.75 11.29
C PRO A 256 -18.70 -2.61 10.27
N GLY A 257 -17.46 -2.16 9.95
CA GLY A 257 -17.19 -1.20 8.90
C GLY A 257 -17.55 -1.72 7.52
N VAL A 258 -17.28 -3.00 7.25
CA VAL A 258 -17.65 -3.66 5.98
C VAL A 258 -19.16 -3.62 5.77
N VAL A 259 -19.94 -4.01 6.78
CA VAL A 259 -21.41 -4.03 6.69
C VAL A 259 -21.97 -2.62 6.47
N ARG A 260 -21.45 -1.63 7.20
CA ARG A 260 -21.84 -0.23 7.01
C ARG A 260 -21.51 0.27 5.59
N ALA A 261 -20.29 0.07 5.12
CA ALA A 261 -19.88 0.50 3.80
C ALA A 261 -20.68 -0.21 2.69
N ALA A 262 -20.99 -1.48 2.87
CA ALA A 262 -21.83 -2.24 1.95
C ALA A 262 -23.28 -1.72 1.90
N ALA A 263 -23.84 -1.30 3.04
CA ALA A 263 -25.15 -0.67 3.09
C ALA A 263 -25.16 0.70 2.37
N GLU A 264 -24.13 1.51 2.58
CA GLU A 264 -23.96 2.81 1.90
C GLU A 264 -23.84 2.63 0.37
N GLU A 265 -23.16 1.58 -0.08
CA GLU A 265 -22.98 1.22 -1.49
C GLU A 265 -24.17 0.41 -2.06
N ARG A 266 -25.22 0.16 -1.27
CA ARG A 266 -26.43 -0.61 -1.65
C ARG A 266 -26.13 -2.03 -2.14
N LEU A 267 -25.20 -2.71 -1.46
CA LEU A 267 -24.78 -4.07 -1.75
C LEU A 267 -25.49 -5.13 -0.87
N LEU A 268 -26.35 -4.69 0.05
CA LEU A 268 -27.07 -5.56 0.98
C LEU A 268 -28.55 -5.60 0.63
N ASP A 269 -29.13 -6.80 0.67
CA ASP A 269 -30.56 -6.95 0.62
C ASP A 269 -31.23 -6.51 1.93
N PRO A 270 -32.50 -6.02 1.89
CA PRO A 270 -33.15 -5.46 3.08
C PRO A 270 -33.20 -6.40 4.31
N GLY A 271 -33.25 -7.71 4.08
CA GLY A 271 -33.30 -8.73 5.16
C GLY A 271 -31.92 -9.19 5.64
N GLU A 272 -30.85 -8.84 4.92
CA GLU A 272 -29.49 -9.35 5.16
C GLU A 272 -28.73 -8.49 6.18
N GLN A 273 -29.01 -7.20 6.23
CA GLN A 273 -28.21 -6.23 6.97
C GLN A 273 -28.15 -6.52 8.48
N GLY A 274 -29.27 -6.86 9.11
CA GLY A 274 -29.34 -7.13 10.55
C GLY A 274 -28.51 -8.35 10.96
N PRO A 275 -28.78 -9.54 10.42
CA PRO A 275 -28.00 -10.75 10.72
C PRO A 275 -26.50 -10.60 10.42
N LEU A 276 -26.14 -9.92 9.33
CA LEU A 276 -24.74 -9.73 8.98
C LEU A 276 -24.04 -8.73 9.91
N ALA A 277 -24.76 -7.71 10.41
CA ALA A 277 -24.24 -6.77 11.39
C ALA A 277 -23.95 -7.46 12.74
N GLU A 278 -24.82 -8.38 13.17
CA GLU A 278 -24.61 -9.20 14.37
C GLU A 278 -23.37 -10.10 14.20
N ALA A 279 -23.26 -10.81 13.08
CA ALA A 279 -22.11 -11.64 12.75
C ALA A 279 -20.80 -10.84 12.72
N ALA A 280 -20.83 -9.64 12.16
CA ALA A 280 -19.68 -8.73 12.12
C ALA A 280 -19.29 -8.24 13.53
N ALA A 281 -20.26 -7.95 14.39
CA ALA A 281 -20.01 -7.53 15.76
C ALA A 281 -19.34 -8.64 16.60
N VAL A 282 -19.75 -9.90 16.44
CA VAL A 282 -19.10 -11.07 17.09
C VAL A 282 -17.62 -11.13 16.70
N ARG A 283 -17.30 -10.98 15.42
CA ARG A 283 -15.94 -11.02 14.89
C ARG A 283 -15.08 -9.86 15.40
N ALA A 284 -15.66 -8.70 15.55
CA ALA A 284 -14.96 -7.53 16.08
C ALA A 284 -14.69 -7.63 17.58
N ALA A 285 -15.60 -8.27 18.33
CA ALA A 285 -15.45 -8.51 19.76
C ALA A 285 -14.38 -9.56 20.08
N ASP A 286 -14.22 -10.56 19.21
CA ASP A 286 -13.18 -11.59 19.32
C ASP A 286 -12.40 -11.71 18.00
N PRO A 287 -11.25 -11.00 17.87
CA PRO A 287 -10.42 -11.13 16.68
C PRO A 287 -9.82 -12.52 16.45
N GLY A 288 -9.83 -13.38 17.47
CA GLY A 288 -9.44 -14.81 17.39
C GLY A 288 -10.56 -15.72 16.92
N PHE A 289 -11.78 -15.20 16.70
CA PHE A 289 -12.92 -15.98 16.25
C PHE A 289 -12.63 -16.74 14.95
N LEU A 290 -12.92 -18.04 14.96
CA LEU A 290 -12.87 -18.91 13.79
C LEU A 290 -14.28 -19.42 13.49
N ALA A 291 -14.73 -19.22 12.28
CA ALA A 291 -16.06 -19.66 11.83
C ALA A 291 -16.17 -21.18 11.89
N ALA A 292 -17.12 -21.67 12.66
CA ALA A 292 -17.41 -23.10 12.81
C ALA A 292 -18.83 -23.38 12.26
N GLY A 293 -18.92 -24.30 11.31
CA GLY A 293 -20.19 -24.67 10.66
C GLY A 293 -20.62 -23.71 9.55
N ASP A 294 -21.60 -24.17 8.78
CA ASP A 294 -21.97 -23.58 7.48
C ASP A 294 -22.45 -22.13 7.58
N ALA A 295 -23.23 -21.80 8.62
CA ALA A 295 -23.79 -20.45 8.79
C ALA A 295 -22.70 -19.41 9.04
N GLU A 296 -21.75 -19.72 9.93
CA GLU A 296 -20.65 -18.81 10.24
C GLU A 296 -19.65 -18.68 9.08
N GLN A 297 -19.40 -19.78 8.38
CA GLN A 297 -18.59 -19.75 7.16
C GLN A 297 -19.27 -18.94 6.04
N ALA A 298 -20.60 -19.05 5.90
CA ALA A 298 -21.37 -18.24 4.95
C ALA A 298 -21.28 -16.75 5.30
N ALA A 299 -21.37 -16.39 6.59
CA ALA A 299 -21.17 -15.02 7.04
C ALA A 299 -19.74 -14.52 6.75
N ASP A 300 -18.68 -15.32 7.01
CA ASP A 300 -17.30 -14.95 6.66
C ASP A 300 -17.15 -14.74 5.15
N ARG A 301 -17.68 -15.64 4.33
CA ARG A 301 -17.66 -15.46 2.86
C ARG A 301 -18.36 -14.18 2.43
N ARG A 302 -19.54 -13.89 3.00
CA ARG A 302 -20.29 -12.69 2.62
C ARG A 302 -19.56 -11.42 3.02
N ILE A 303 -19.01 -11.35 4.24
CA ILE A 303 -18.19 -10.22 4.70
C ILE A 303 -16.97 -10.06 3.80
N ALA A 304 -16.27 -11.14 3.44
CA ALA A 304 -15.11 -11.10 2.55
C ALA A 304 -15.47 -10.57 1.15
N THR A 305 -16.58 -11.06 0.57
CA THR A 305 -17.11 -10.58 -0.72
C THR A 305 -17.38 -9.07 -0.68
N LEU A 306 -18.07 -8.61 0.35
CA LEU A 306 -18.40 -7.20 0.50
C LEU A 306 -17.15 -6.33 0.70
N ALA A 307 -16.21 -6.81 1.54
CA ALA A 307 -14.94 -6.11 1.75
C ALA A 307 -14.14 -5.96 0.45
N ALA A 308 -14.00 -7.05 -0.30
CA ALA A 308 -13.31 -7.05 -1.59
C ALA A 308 -13.99 -6.16 -2.63
N THR A 309 -15.32 -6.26 -2.76
CA THR A 309 -16.10 -5.46 -3.72
C THR A 309 -15.99 -3.97 -3.41
N VAL A 310 -16.24 -3.56 -2.15
CA VAL A 310 -16.16 -2.15 -1.76
C VAL A 310 -14.74 -1.62 -1.91
N ALA A 311 -13.72 -2.39 -1.53
CA ALA A 311 -12.33 -1.98 -1.66
C ALA A 311 -11.94 -1.75 -3.13
N LEU A 312 -12.32 -2.65 -4.03
CA LEU A 312 -12.06 -2.51 -5.47
C LEU A 312 -12.84 -1.33 -6.08
N ARG A 313 -14.11 -1.11 -5.69
CA ARG A 313 -14.86 0.09 -6.10
C ARG A 313 -14.16 1.37 -5.67
N ARG A 314 -13.70 1.44 -4.41
CA ARG A 314 -12.96 2.60 -3.89
C ARG A 314 -11.62 2.78 -4.60
N HIS A 315 -10.92 1.70 -4.90
CA HIS A 315 -9.68 1.72 -5.67
C HIS A 315 -9.90 2.23 -7.09
N ALA A 316 -10.96 1.78 -7.77
CA ALA A 316 -11.35 2.23 -9.10
C ALA A 316 -11.83 3.69 -9.11
N ARG A 317 -12.56 4.12 -8.08
CA ARG A 317 -13.09 5.49 -7.93
C ARG A 317 -11.99 6.53 -7.71
N GLY A 318 -10.89 6.15 -7.05
CA GLY A 318 -9.87 7.09 -6.58
C GLY A 318 -10.31 7.87 -5.33
N ALA A 319 -9.54 8.88 -4.91
CA ALA A 319 -9.82 9.64 -3.70
C ALA A 319 -11.03 10.58 -3.87
N ALA A 320 -11.90 10.62 -2.84
CA ALA A 320 -13.14 11.42 -2.80
C ALA A 320 -12.93 12.95 -2.83
N THR A 321 -11.70 13.43 -2.75
CA THR A 321 -11.37 14.87 -2.62
C THR A 321 -11.12 15.58 -3.95
N GLY A 322 -11.80 15.20 -5.04
CA GLY A 322 -11.78 15.96 -6.30
C GLY A 322 -10.50 15.83 -7.13
N GLU A 323 -9.46 15.26 -6.59
CA GLU A 323 -8.18 15.00 -7.24
C GLU A 323 -8.16 13.55 -7.75
N ARG A 324 -8.75 13.45 -8.90
CA ARG A 324 -9.00 12.39 -9.67
C ARG A 324 -7.86 11.76 -10.37
N ALA A 325 -7.56 10.64 -10.62
CA ALA A 325 -8.22 9.77 -11.53
C ALA A 325 -8.54 8.44 -10.85
N GLY A 326 -9.77 8.02 -10.99
CA GLY A 326 -10.16 6.64 -10.79
C GLY A 326 -9.29 5.76 -11.70
N ARG A 327 -9.05 4.53 -11.28
CA ARG A 327 -8.29 3.58 -12.08
C ARG A 327 -9.24 2.74 -12.91
N ASP A 328 -9.00 2.69 -14.20
CA ASP A 328 -9.75 1.80 -15.06
C ASP A 328 -9.20 0.38 -14.91
N LEU A 329 -9.95 -0.49 -14.23
CA LEU A 329 -9.58 -1.87 -14.01
C LEU A 329 -10.19 -2.83 -15.03
N ARG A 330 -10.93 -2.34 -16.04
CA ARG A 330 -11.68 -3.17 -16.99
C ARG A 330 -10.80 -4.11 -17.82
N GLU A 331 -9.56 -3.68 -18.09
CA GLU A 331 -8.59 -4.44 -18.88
C GLU A 331 -7.69 -5.34 -18.02
N VAL A 332 -7.90 -5.38 -16.69
CA VAL A 332 -7.21 -6.30 -15.80
C VAL A 332 -7.46 -7.73 -16.24
N ARG A 333 -6.38 -8.48 -16.47
CA ARG A 333 -6.40 -9.87 -16.96
C ARG A 333 -6.30 -10.90 -15.84
N LEU A 334 -5.72 -10.52 -14.70
CA LEU A 334 -5.56 -11.37 -13.54
C LEU A 334 -6.03 -10.64 -12.29
N LEU A 335 -6.97 -11.24 -11.55
CA LEU A 335 -7.39 -10.82 -10.22
C LEU A 335 -6.88 -11.81 -9.20
N VAL A 336 -5.91 -11.40 -8.37
CA VAL A 336 -5.39 -12.24 -7.30
C VAL A 336 -6.09 -11.91 -5.99
N GLY A 337 -6.68 -12.91 -5.36
CA GLY A 337 -7.18 -12.83 -3.99
C GLY A 337 -6.10 -13.24 -2.99
N SER A 338 -5.94 -12.50 -1.91
CA SER A 338 -5.03 -12.77 -0.81
C SER A 338 -5.73 -12.56 0.53
N GLY A 339 -5.08 -12.95 1.60
CA GLY A 339 -5.57 -12.84 2.96
C GLY A 339 -6.12 -14.15 3.53
N GLY A 340 -6.15 -14.20 4.87
CA GLY A 340 -6.44 -15.44 5.60
C GLY A 340 -7.79 -16.06 5.27
N VAL A 341 -8.83 -15.24 5.04
CA VAL A 341 -10.18 -15.71 4.71
C VAL A 341 -10.25 -16.40 3.34
N LEU A 342 -9.44 -15.96 2.38
CA LEU A 342 -9.37 -16.58 1.05
C LEU A 342 -8.44 -17.79 1.04
N ARG A 343 -7.28 -17.65 1.68
CA ARG A 343 -6.28 -18.71 1.75
C ARG A 343 -6.77 -19.98 2.43
N HIS A 344 -7.52 -19.83 3.54
CA HIS A 344 -8.01 -20.96 4.35
C HIS A 344 -9.46 -21.34 4.02
N ALA A 345 -10.05 -20.74 3.00
CA ALA A 345 -11.36 -21.13 2.51
C ALA A 345 -11.33 -22.55 1.91
N GLU A 346 -12.44 -23.27 2.03
CA GLU A 346 -12.62 -24.50 1.30
C GLU A 346 -12.56 -24.29 -0.21
N ALA A 347 -12.19 -25.32 -0.94
CA ALA A 347 -12.11 -25.27 -2.40
C ALA A 347 -13.44 -24.77 -3.00
N GLY A 348 -13.34 -23.75 -3.86
CA GLY A 348 -14.50 -23.09 -4.48
C GLY A 348 -15.07 -21.91 -3.70
N HIS A 349 -14.90 -21.80 -2.39
CA HIS A 349 -15.39 -20.65 -1.62
C HIS A 349 -14.59 -19.37 -1.90
N ALA A 350 -13.28 -19.47 -1.97
CA ALA A 350 -12.43 -18.32 -2.33
C ALA A 350 -12.68 -17.88 -3.78
N ALA A 351 -12.85 -18.83 -4.70
CA ALA A 351 -13.23 -18.53 -6.07
C ALA A 351 -14.57 -17.79 -6.14
N ALA A 352 -15.59 -18.26 -5.40
CA ALA A 352 -16.90 -17.61 -5.35
C ALA A 352 -16.84 -16.15 -4.85
N VAL A 353 -15.92 -15.83 -3.91
CA VAL A 353 -15.69 -14.44 -3.47
C VAL A 353 -15.17 -13.60 -4.62
N LEU A 354 -14.19 -14.09 -5.35
CA LEU A 354 -13.58 -13.37 -6.48
C LEU A 354 -14.52 -13.26 -7.67
N ASP A 355 -15.29 -14.31 -7.97
CA ASP A 355 -16.30 -14.31 -9.02
C ASP A 355 -17.41 -13.28 -8.74
N ALA A 356 -17.84 -13.16 -7.49
CA ALA A 356 -18.82 -12.15 -7.10
C ALA A 356 -18.29 -10.71 -7.33
N VAL A 357 -17.00 -10.48 -7.12
CA VAL A 357 -16.36 -9.20 -7.45
C VAL A 357 -16.33 -8.97 -8.97
N LEU A 358 -15.98 -9.99 -9.75
CA LEU A 358 -15.91 -9.91 -11.22
C LEU A 358 -17.28 -9.73 -11.87
N THR A 359 -18.35 -10.15 -11.19
CA THR A 359 -19.74 -9.99 -11.65
C THR A 359 -20.41 -8.72 -11.13
N ASP A 360 -19.73 -7.92 -10.31
CA ASP A 360 -20.27 -6.65 -9.81
C ASP A 360 -20.21 -5.57 -10.91
N HIS A 361 -21.33 -5.39 -11.58
CA HIS A 361 -21.52 -4.33 -12.58
C HIS A 361 -22.41 -3.18 -12.06
N ALA A 362 -22.83 -3.22 -10.81
CA ALA A 362 -23.67 -2.19 -10.21
C ALA A 362 -22.90 -0.86 -10.05
N GLY A 363 -23.59 0.23 -10.33
CA GLY A 363 -23.02 1.58 -10.18
C GLY A 363 -22.05 2.03 -11.28
N GLY A 364 -21.76 1.17 -12.29
CA GLY A 364 -20.93 1.55 -13.44
C GLY A 364 -19.46 1.80 -13.14
N TRP A 365 -18.94 1.25 -12.02
CA TRP A 365 -17.54 1.35 -11.66
C TRP A 365 -16.68 0.58 -12.66
N PRO A 366 -15.49 1.10 -13.04
CA PRO A 366 -14.60 0.43 -13.99
C PRO A 366 -13.83 -0.73 -13.33
N LEU A 367 -14.57 -1.76 -12.88
CA LEU A 367 -14.03 -2.98 -12.28
C LEU A 367 -13.58 -3.98 -13.35
N PRO A 368 -12.75 -5.00 -12.97
CA PRO A 368 -12.32 -6.03 -13.91
C PRO A 368 -13.52 -6.77 -14.52
N ARG A 369 -13.50 -6.96 -15.86
CA ARG A 369 -14.64 -7.59 -16.59
C ARG A 369 -14.40 -9.03 -16.96
N ALA A 370 -13.14 -9.37 -17.24
CA ALA A 370 -12.75 -10.67 -17.79
C ALA A 370 -11.44 -11.18 -17.17
N ALA A 371 -11.13 -10.72 -15.95
CA ALA A 371 -9.95 -11.19 -15.26
C ALA A 371 -10.09 -12.66 -14.85
N ARG A 372 -8.99 -13.41 -14.96
CA ARG A 372 -8.91 -14.75 -14.38
C ARG A 372 -8.72 -14.62 -12.85
N PRO A 373 -9.60 -15.21 -12.03
CA PRO A 373 -9.40 -15.20 -10.59
C PRO A 373 -8.37 -16.26 -10.16
N VAL A 374 -7.49 -15.88 -9.24
CA VAL A 374 -6.50 -16.79 -8.61
C VAL A 374 -6.37 -16.41 -7.15
N VAL A 375 -6.12 -17.39 -6.28
CA VAL A 375 -5.86 -17.16 -4.85
C VAL A 375 -4.40 -17.42 -4.53
N ASP A 376 -3.75 -16.47 -3.87
CA ASP A 376 -2.39 -16.62 -3.33
C ASP A 376 -2.41 -17.44 -2.02
N VAL A 377 -2.60 -18.75 -2.16
CA VAL A 377 -2.72 -19.68 -1.03
C VAL A 377 -1.41 -19.86 -0.26
N ASP A 378 -0.27 -19.63 -0.92
CA ASP A 378 1.06 -19.84 -0.36
C ASP A 378 1.76 -18.52 0.06
N TYR A 379 1.06 -17.36 -0.06
CA TYR A 379 1.59 -16.02 0.22
C TYR A 379 2.87 -15.70 -0.57
N VAL A 380 2.93 -16.16 -1.83
CA VAL A 380 4.12 -16.01 -2.68
C VAL A 380 4.36 -14.57 -3.13
N LEU A 381 3.33 -13.70 -3.15
CA LEU A 381 3.51 -12.29 -3.51
C LEU A 381 4.52 -11.59 -2.61
N ALA A 382 4.35 -11.69 -1.28
CA ALA A 382 5.28 -11.07 -0.34
C ALA A 382 6.68 -11.70 -0.42
N ALA A 383 6.75 -13.04 -0.58
CA ALA A 383 8.02 -13.77 -0.71
C ALA A 383 8.78 -13.35 -1.98
N ALA A 384 8.10 -13.28 -3.11
CA ALA A 384 8.70 -12.84 -4.37
C ALA A 384 9.18 -11.39 -4.30
N GLY A 385 8.40 -10.50 -3.68
CA GLY A 385 8.82 -9.11 -3.50
C GLY A 385 10.06 -8.95 -2.61
N LEU A 386 10.23 -9.82 -1.61
CA LEU A 386 11.43 -9.83 -0.77
C LEU A 386 12.66 -10.38 -1.52
N LEU A 387 12.45 -11.25 -2.50
CA LEU A 387 13.52 -11.83 -3.33
C LEU A 387 13.90 -10.95 -4.52
N ALA A 388 13.03 -10.02 -4.93
CA ALA A 388 13.13 -9.32 -6.21
C ALA A 388 14.46 -8.61 -6.45
N ASP A 389 15.01 -7.95 -5.43
CA ASP A 389 16.23 -7.16 -5.57
C ASP A 389 17.48 -8.06 -5.72
N GLU A 390 17.58 -9.14 -4.94
CA GLU A 390 18.78 -10.00 -4.91
C GLU A 390 18.64 -11.23 -5.82
N HIS A 391 17.41 -11.71 -6.03
CA HIS A 391 17.11 -12.95 -6.74
C HIS A 391 15.91 -12.83 -7.71
N PRO A 392 15.94 -11.90 -8.69
CA PRO A 392 14.79 -11.61 -9.55
C PRO A 392 14.29 -12.83 -10.34
N GLY A 393 15.20 -13.71 -10.76
CA GLY A 393 14.83 -14.96 -11.45
C GLY A 393 14.05 -15.92 -10.56
N ALA A 394 14.43 -16.05 -9.28
CA ALA A 394 13.71 -16.88 -8.31
C ALA A 394 12.35 -16.27 -7.97
N ALA A 395 12.28 -14.96 -7.79
CA ALA A 395 11.01 -14.24 -7.56
C ALA A 395 10.01 -14.51 -8.69
N ALA A 396 10.42 -14.33 -9.95
CA ALA A 396 9.58 -14.60 -11.12
C ALA A 396 9.19 -16.09 -11.25
N ALA A 397 10.09 -17.02 -10.90
CA ALA A 397 9.82 -18.45 -10.99
C ALA A 397 8.75 -18.88 -9.98
N VAL A 398 8.85 -18.42 -8.72
CA VAL A 398 7.86 -18.71 -7.67
C VAL A 398 6.48 -18.18 -8.06
N LEU A 399 6.40 -16.94 -8.55
CA LEU A 399 5.12 -16.36 -8.99
C LEU A 399 4.50 -17.12 -10.15
N ARG A 400 5.31 -17.51 -11.15
CA ARG A 400 4.81 -18.35 -12.26
C ARG A 400 4.28 -19.68 -11.76
N GLN A 401 5.00 -20.35 -10.91
CA GLN A 401 4.62 -21.68 -10.42
C GLN A 401 3.26 -21.67 -9.67
N HIS A 402 2.99 -20.61 -8.89
CA HIS A 402 1.84 -20.58 -7.97
C HIS A 402 0.65 -19.75 -8.47
N LEU A 403 0.86 -18.77 -9.36
CA LEU A 403 -0.17 -17.81 -9.75
C LEU A 403 -0.51 -17.80 -11.25
N THR A 404 0.23 -18.55 -12.10
CA THR A 404 -0.03 -18.54 -13.55
C THR A 404 -0.54 -19.86 -14.12
N GLY A 405 -0.56 -20.90 -13.31
CA GLY A 405 -1.04 -22.27 -13.68
C GLY A 405 -2.51 -22.34 -14.02
#